data_1e62d3b9f39d43b9fb17e30bb37bb2ee
#
_entry.id   1e62d3b9f39d43b9fb17e30bb37bb2ee
#
_cell.length_a   1.000
_cell.length_b   1.000
_cell.length_c   1.000
_cell.angle_alpha   90.00
_cell.angle_beta   90.00
_cell.angle_gamma   90.00
#
_symmetry.space_group_name_H-M   'P 1'
#
loop_
_entity.id
_entity.type
_entity.pdbx_description
1 polymer ?
#
loop_
_entity_poly.entity_id
_entity_poly.type
_entity_poly.pdbx_seq_one_letter_code
_entity_poly.pdbx_strand_id
1 'polypeptide(L)'
;MATAPNGTPMRKNARANRERILAAAEAVFGASGELGSTEDVADRAGLGIATVFRHFPTKDALIEATLVRQFDRLAEQASRLAGEPDPGRAVRELIATLIETSSTKLTLISLVGESGQLPPAVQEATSRVQAAIGGVLAQAKNGSVVAGDVTVEEFFVLVRGVGQAAATMPAAPVTLDRAVEIICRGLAPAR
;
A
#
# COMPACT_ATOMS: atom_id res chain seq x y z
N MET A 1 0.63 -38.71 16.93
CA MET A 1 1.27 -37.50 16.35
C MET A 1 1.11 -37.58 14.85
N ALA A 2 0.16 -36.85 14.28
CA ALA A 2 -0.09 -36.81 12.84
C ALA A 2 0.51 -35.50 12.29
N THR A 3 1.58 -35.62 11.49
CA THR A 3 2.18 -34.55 10.71
C THR A 3 1.23 -34.12 9.61
N ALA A 4 0.87 -32.83 9.57
CA ALA A 4 0.07 -32.24 8.51
C ALA A 4 0.82 -32.35 7.16
N PRO A 5 0.14 -32.67 6.03
CA PRO A 5 0.78 -32.80 4.73
C PRO A 5 1.20 -31.43 4.20
N ASN A 6 2.49 -31.26 3.92
CA ASN A 6 3.06 -30.16 3.13
C ASN A 6 2.27 -30.01 1.83
N GLY A 7 1.78 -28.79 1.58
CA GLY A 7 0.97 -28.49 0.38
C GLY A 7 1.70 -28.94 -0.89
N THR A 8 0.96 -29.61 -1.78
CA THR A 8 1.41 -30.21 -3.03
C THR A 8 2.32 -29.23 -3.82
N PRO A 9 3.44 -29.65 -4.41
CA PRO A 9 4.38 -28.79 -5.16
C PRO A 9 3.70 -27.87 -6.18
N MET A 10 2.63 -28.34 -6.79
CA MET A 10 1.82 -27.59 -7.76
C MET A 10 1.11 -26.38 -7.16
N ARG A 11 0.61 -26.46 -5.92
CA ARG A 11 -0.02 -25.33 -5.21
C ARG A 11 1.02 -24.29 -4.79
N LYS A 12 2.21 -24.72 -4.38
CA LYS A 12 3.33 -23.83 -4.03
C LYS A 12 3.82 -23.04 -5.25
N ASN A 13 3.94 -23.69 -6.40
CA ASN A 13 4.32 -23.04 -7.67
C ASN A 13 3.24 -22.06 -8.14
N ALA A 14 1.96 -22.41 -8.01
CA ALA A 14 0.86 -21.51 -8.38
C ALA A 14 0.87 -20.23 -7.51
N ARG A 15 1.08 -20.36 -6.19
CA ARG A 15 1.20 -19.21 -5.28
C ARG A 15 2.41 -18.35 -5.61
N ALA A 16 3.57 -18.98 -5.85
CA ALA A 16 4.78 -18.25 -6.24
C ALA A 16 4.60 -17.50 -7.56
N ASN A 17 3.98 -18.12 -8.57
CA ASN A 17 3.68 -17.47 -9.83
C ASN A 17 2.71 -16.29 -9.65
N ARG A 18 1.67 -16.45 -8.83
CA ARG A 18 0.73 -15.36 -8.53
C ARG A 18 1.44 -14.16 -7.93
N GLU A 19 2.34 -14.36 -6.97
CA GLU A 19 3.13 -13.28 -6.37
C GLU A 19 4.07 -12.61 -7.38
N ARG A 20 4.71 -13.38 -8.26
CA ARG A 20 5.56 -12.84 -9.33
C ARG A 20 4.75 -11.98 -10.30
N ILE A 21 3.55 -12.42 -10.69
CA ILE A 21 2.66 -11.66 -11.58
C ILE A 21 2.24 -10.36 -10.90
N LEU A 22 1.81 -10.38 -9.65
CA LEU A 22 1.38 -9.18 -8.93
C LEU A 22 2.54 -8.19 -8.72
N ALA A 23 3.76 -8.67 -8.44
CA ALA A 23 4.93 -7.80 -8.33
C ALA A 23 5.30 -7.16 -9.67
N ALA A 24 5.20 -7.91 -10.76
CA ALA A 24 5.42 -7.40 -12.11
C ALA A 24 4.34 -6.37 -12.50
N ALA A 25 3.07 -6.66 -12.20
CA ALA A 25 1.93 -5.77 -12.47
C ALA A 25 2.06 -4.43 -11.72
N GLU A 26 2.46 -4.47 -10.45
CA GLU A 26 2.73 -3.25 -9.65
C GLU A 26 3.77 -2.36 -10.33
N ALA A 27 4.85 -2.95 -10.84
CA ALA A 27 5.90 -2.21 -11.51
C ALA A 27 5.49 -1.69 -12.90
N VAL A 28 4.78 -2.48 -13.70
CA VAL A 28 4.34 -2.12 -15.06
C VAL A 28 3.27 -1.04 -14.99
N PHE A 29 2.18 -1.29 -14.27
CA PHE A 29 1.07 -0.32 -14.19
C PHE A 29 1.43 0.92 -13.37
N GLY A 30 2.29 0.81 -12.36
CA GLY A 30 2.79 1.96 -11.61
C GLY A 30 3.63 2.92 -12.45
N ALA A 31 4.39 2.39 -13.43
CA ALA A 31 5.23 3.19 -14.31
C ALA A 31 4.48 3.70 -15.56
N SER A 32 3.61 2.88 -16.14
CA SER A 32 3.02 3.12 -17.47
C SER A 32 1.52 3.43 -17.42
N GLY A 33 0.87 3.31 -16.26
CA GLY A 33 -0.57 3.56 -16.12
C GLY A 33 -1.39 2.70 -17.08
N GLU A 34 -2.32 3.34 -17.79
CA GLU A 34 -3.18 2.69 -18.78
C GLU A 34 -2.43 2.07 -19.96
N LEU A 35 -1.25 2.61 -20.31
CA LEU A 35 -0.41 2.11 -21.40
C LEU A 35 0.25 0.76 -21.07
N GLY A 36 0.32 0.38 -19.79
CA GLY A 36 0.83 -0.93 -19.40
C GLY A 36 -0.08 -2.06 -19.88
N SER A 37 0.52 -3.10 -20.46
CA SER A 37 -0.20 -4.28 -20.98
C SER A 37 -0.03 -5.51 -20.09
N THR A 38 -0.90 -6.48 -20.26
CA THR A 38 -0.79 -7.79 -19.61
C THR A 38 0.41 -8.58 -20.14
N GLU A 39 0.79 -8.34 -21.39
CA GLU A 39 1.98 -8.87 -22.04
C GLU A 39 3.25 -8.37 -21.37
N ASP A 40 3.36 -7.07 -21.12
CA ASP A 40 4.49 -6.47 -20.39
C ASP A 40 4.61 -7.08 -18.98
N VAL A 41 3.47 -7.34 -18.32
CA VAL A 41 3.45 -8.01 -17.02
C VAL A 41 3.95 -9.45 -17.14
N ALA A 42 3.55 -10.20 -18.16
CA ALA A 42 3.98 -11.57 -18.39
C ALA A 42 5.50 -11.63 -18.62
N ASP A 43 6.01 -10.76 -19.48
CA ASP A 43 7.44 -10.66 -19.80
C ASP A 43 8.25 -10.30 -18.57
N ARG A 44 7.82 -9.28 -17.82
CA ARG A 44 8.48 -8.87 -16.57
C ARG A 44 8.44 -9.95 -15.49
N ALA A 45 7.35 -10.71 -15.41
CA ALA A 45 7.20 -11.83 -14.49
C ALA A 45 8.01 -13.07 -14.93
N GLY A 46 8.54 -13.11 -16.17
CA GLY A 46 9.19 -14.28 -16.74
C GLY A 46 8.25 -15.48 -16.86
N LEU A 47 6.99 -15.23 -17.25
CA LEU A 47 5.92 -16.22 -17.39
C LEU A 47 5.23 -16.07 -18.75
N GLY A 48 4.71 -17.19 -19.27
CA GLY A 48 3.88 -17.10 -20.48
C GLY A 48 2.55 -16.39 -20.19
N ILE A 49 2.07 -15.60 -21.16
CA ILE A 49 0.81 -14.86 -21.08
C ILE A 49 -0.39 -15.75 -20.70
N ALA A 50 -0.45 -16.98 -21.20
CA ALA A 50 -1.49 -17.96 -20.84
C ALA A 50 -1.46 -18.32 -19.34
N THR A 51 -0.29 -18.22 -18.69
CA THR A 51 -0.18 -18.43 -17.24
C THR A 51 -0.74 -17.23 -16.49
N VAL A 52 -0.51 -16.01 -16.97
CA VAL A 52 -1.08 -14.79 -16.39
C VAL A 52 -2.61 -14.85 -16.45
N PHE A 53 -3.20 -15.15 -17.61
CA PHE A 53 -4.66 -15.25 -17.77
C PHE A 53 -5.32 -16.38 -16.97
N ARG A 54 -4.59 -17.46 -16.66
CA ARG A 54 -5.09 -18.49 -15.72
C ARG A 54 -5.22 -17.97 -14.30
N HIS A 55 -4.39 -17.04 -13.88
CA HIS A 55 -4.45 -16.44 -12.56
C HIS A 55 -5.37 -15.22 -12.50
N PHE A 56 -5.41 -14.45 -13.56
CA PHE A 56 -6.15 -13.20 -13.68
C PHE A 56 -6.81 -13.14 -15.07
N PRO A 57 -8.09 -13.49 -15.19
CA PRO A 57 -8.77 -13.62 -16.49
C PRO A 57 -8.86 -12.33 -17.29
N THR A 58 -8.78 -11.17 -16.63
CA THR A 58 -8.84 -9.84 -17.26
C THR A 58 -7.74 -8.93 -16.72
N LYS A 59 -7.42 -7.87 -17.49
CA LYS A 59 -6.52 -6.80 -17.04
C LYS A 59 -7.04 -6.15 -15.76
N ASP A 60 -8.34 -5.88 -15.69
CA ASP A 60 -8.99 -5.27 -14.52
C ASP A 60 -8.86 -6.13 -13.27
N ALA A 61 -9.12 -7.44 -13.39
CA ALA A 61 -8.91 -8.38 -12.28
C ALA A 61 -7.45 -8.43 -11.79
N LEU A 62 -6.49 -8.25 -12.72
CA LEU A 62 -5.07 -8.16 -12.36
C LEU A 62 -4.76 -6.85 -11.64
N ILE A 63 -5.26 -5.72 -12.12
CA ILE A 63 -5.07 -4.40 -11.51
C ILE A 63 -5.71 -4.36 -10.12
N GLU A 64 -6.95 -4.83 -9.99
CA GLU A 64 -7.65 -4.93 -8.71
C GLU A 64 -6.86 -5.77 -7.69
N ALA A 65 -6.43 -6.96 -8.07
CA ALA A 65 -5.65 -7.84 -7.19
C ALA A 65 -4.27 -7.23 -6.83
N THR A 66 -3.68 -6.45 -7.74
CA THR A 66 -2.42 -5.73 -7.49
C THR A 66 -2.62 -4.63 -6.45
N LEU A 67 -3.71 -3.88 -6.55
CA LEU A 67 -4.07 -2.82 -5.60
C LEU A 67 -4.40 -3.41 -4.22
N VAL A 68 -5.19 -4.48 -4.15
CA VAL A 68 -5.48 -5.21 -2.90
C VAL A 68 -4.17 -5.66 -2.24
N ARG A 69 -3.25 -6.29 -2.99
CA ARG A 69 -1.95 -6.72 -2.47
C ARG A 69 -1.13 -5.55 -1.91
N GLN A 70 -1.14 -4.41 -2.58
CA GLN A 70 -0.43 -3.22 -2.12
C GLN A 70 -1.00 -2.69 -0.79
N PHE A 71 -2.32 -2.64 -0.65
CA PHE A 71 -2.97 -2.27 0.61
C PHE A 71 -2.73 -3.29 1.71
N ASP A 72 -2.77 -4.59 1.43
CA ASP A 72 -2.48 -5.62 2.42
C ASP A 72 -1.05 -5.50 2.97
N ARG A 73 -0.06 -5.28 2.11
CA ARG A 73 1.33 -5.02 2.52
C ARG A 73 1.46 -3.77 3.40
N LEU A 74 0.71 -2.72 3.06
CA LEU A 74 0.69 -1.49 3.85
C LEU A 74 0.05 -1.71 5.23
N ALA A 75 -1.07 -2.48 5.29
CA ALA A 75 -1.71 -2.84 6.55
C ALA A 75 -0.79 -3.71 7.43
N GLU A 76 -0.08 -4.68 6.84
CA GLU A 76 0.91 -5.49 7.56
C GLU A 76 2.08 -4.64 8.10
N GLN A 77 2.56 -3.68 7.32
CA GLN A 77 3.63 -2.77 7.76
C GLN A 77 3.14 -1.88 8.90
N ALA A 78 1.96 -1.26 8.78
CA ALA A 78 1.38 -0.45 9.83
C ALA A 78 1.14 -1.27 11.11
N SER A 79 0.66 -2.52 10.98
CA SER A 79 0.50 -3.42 12.12
C SER A 79 1.82 -3.74 12.84
N ARG A 80 2.93 -3.89 12.09
CA ARG A 80 4.26 -4.05 12.70
C ARG A 80 4.68 -2.78 13.44
N LEU A 81 4.45 -1.61 12.84
CA LEU A 81 4.79 -0.33 13.46
C LEU A 81 3.97 -0.03 14.73
N ALA A 82 2.76 -0.56 14.84
CA ALA A 82 1.97 -0.49 16.08
C ALA A 82 2.62 -1.25 17.26
N GLY A 83 3.59 -2.13 17.00
CA GLY A 83 4.40 -2.80 18.02
C GLY A 83 5.79 -2.19 18.24
N GLU A 84 6.14 -1.11 17.55
CA GLU A 84 7.45 -0.44 17.67
C GLU A 84 7.58 0.23 19.06
N PRO A 85 8.66 -0.05 19.83
CA PRO A 85 8.87 0.56 21.13
C PRO A 85 8.98 2.09 21.15
N ASP A 86 9.44 2.69 20.05
CA ASP A 86 9.49 4.15 19.85
C ASP A 86 8.30 4.61 18.99
N PRO A 87 7.22 5.15 19.61
CA PRO A 87 6.05 5.62 18.87
C PRO A 87 6.34 6.78 17.91
N GLY A 88 7.35 7.61 18.22
CA GLY A 88 7.74 8.73 17.36
C GLY A 88 8.37 8.22 16.06
N ARG A 89 9.22 7.21 16.17
CA ARG A 89 9.78 6.51 15.02
C ARG A 89 8.70 5.80 14.21
N ALA A 90 7.76 5.11 14.87
CA ALA A 90 6.65 4.43 14.21
C ALA A 90 5.81 5.37 13.35
N VAL A 91 5.40 6.52 13.89
CA VAL A 91 4.61 7.53 13.16
C VAL A 91 5.42 8.11 11.98
N ARG A 92 6.68 8.44 12.18
CA ARG A 92 7.54 8.97 11.12
C ARG A 92 7.68 7.98 9.97
N GLU A 93 7.98 6.72 10.26
CA GLU A 93 8.15 5.66 9.26
C GLU A 93 6.83 5.37 8.53
N LEU A 94 5.70 5.39 9.24
CA LEU A 94 4.38 5.25 8.64
C LEU A 94 4.09 6.37 7.63
N ILE A 95 4.33 7.64 8.01
CA ILE A 95 4.11 8.79 7.13
C ILE A 95 5.01 8.70 5.90
N ALA A 96 6.29 8.41 6.08
CA ALA A 96 7.24 8.26 4.97
C ALA A 96 6.78 7.19 3.98
N THR A 97 6.42 5.99 4.47
CA THR A 97 5.91 4.89 3.63
C THR A 97 4.64 5.27 2.88
N LEU A 98 3.70 5.97 3.53
CA LEU A 98 2.46 6.40 2.89
C LEU A 98 2.71 7.39 1.76
N ILE A 99 3.66 8.31 1.93
CA ILE A 99 4.06 9.30 0.91
C ILE A 99 4.80 8.60 -0.24
N GLU A 100 5.80 7.79 0.05
CA GLU A 100 6.61 7.07 -0.96
C GLU A 100 5.78 6.18 -1.87
N THR A 101 4.79 5.49 -1.31
CA THR A 101 3.92 4.58 -2.08
C THR A 101 2.74 5.28 -2.76
N SER A 102 2.57 6.59 -2.57
CA SER A 102 1.39 7.34 -3.06
C SER A 102 1.28 7.35 -4.57
N SER A 103 2.38 7.55 -5.30
CA SER A 103 2.38 7.63 -6.77
C SER A 103 1.78 6.35 -7.39
N THR A 104 2.34 5.20 -7.07
CA THR A 104 1.88 3.91 -7.59
C THR A 104 0.43 3.60 -7.18
N LYS A 105 0.05 3.92 -5.93
CA LYS A 105 -1.34 3.73 -5.46
C LYS A 105 -2.33 4.60 -6.22
N LEU A 106 -2.01 5.87 -6.44
CA LEU A 106 -2.89 6.79 -7.17
C LEU A 106 -3.07 6.33 -8.62
N THR A 107 -1.99 5.90 -9.28
CA THR A 107 -2.05 5.35 -10.63
C THR A 107 -2.93 4.09 -10.67
N LEU A 108 -2.74 3.14 -9.77
CA LEU A 108 -3.58 1.93 -9.74
C LEU A 108 -5.05 2.24 -9.41
N ILE A 109 -5.32 3.17 -8.51
CA ILE A 109 -6.69 3.61 -8.17
C ILE A 109 -7.37 4.24 -9.40
N SER A 110 -6.67 5.06 -10.18
CA SER A 110 -7.24 5.66 -11.38
C SER A 110 -7.62 4.63 -12.45
N LEU A 111 -6.89 3.51 -12.51
CA LEU A 111 -7.17 2.41 -13.45
C LEU A 111 -8.38 1.55 -13.06
N VAL A 112 -8.75 1.52 -11.77
CA VAL A 112 -9.86 0.70 -11.25
C VAL A 112 -11.17 1.49 -11.15
N GLY A 113 -11.09 2.82 -11.18
CA GLY A 113 -12.18 3.72 -10.76
C GLY A 113 -13.01 4.31 -11.90
N GLU A 114 -13.15 3.70 -13.07
CA GLU A 114 -14.01 4.25 -14.16
C GLU A 114 -15.46 4.49 -13.74
N SER A 115 -15.99 3.77 -12.76
CA SER A 115 -17.35 3.93 -12.20
C SER A 115 -17.43 4.87 -10.99
N GLY A 116 -16.33 5.46 -10.54
CA GLY A 116 -16.29 6.33 -9.35
C GLY A 116 -16.39 5.56 -8.01
N GLN A 117 -16.55 4.25 -8.01
CA GLN A 117 -16.55 3.39 -6.84
C GLN A 117 -15.45 2.34 -6.90
N LEU A 118 -14.72 2.18 -5.80
CA LEU A 118 -13.73 1.12 -5.69
C LEU A 118 -14.42 -0.25 -5.59
N PRO A 119 -13.85 -1.31 -6.19
CA PRO A 119 -14.33 -2.67 -6.02
C PRO A 119 -14.41 -3.09 -4.54
N PRO A 120 -15.35 -3.96 -4.15
CA PRO A 120 -15.51 -4.37 -2.76
C PRO A 120 -14.24 -4.90 -2.10
N ALA A 121 -13.44 -5.70 -2.80
CA ALA A 121 -12.18 -6.23 -2.27
C ALA A 121 -11.16 -5.11 -1.99
N VAL A 122 -11.14 -4.05 -2.80
CA VAL A 122 -10.29 -2.87 -2.58
C VAL A 122 -10.79 -2.06 -1.38
N GLN A 123 -12.12 -1.90 -1.24
CA GLN A 123 -12.71 -1.23 -0.07
C GLN A 123 -12.36 -1.97 1.23
N GLU A 124 -12.47 -3.29 1.26
CA GLU A 124 -12.08 -4.11 2.41
C GLU A 124 -10.58 -3.96 2.73
N ALA A 125 -9.72 -3.98 1.70
CA ALA A 125 -8.28 -3.78 1.90
C ALA A 125 -7.97 -2.38 2.45
N THR A 126 -8.67 -1.35 1.97
CA THR A 126 -8.56 0.02 2.50
C THR A 126 -8.98 0.09 3.97
N SER A 127 -10.07 -0.60 4.36
CA SER A 127 -10.53 -0.66 5.76
C SER A 127 -9.48 -1.32 6.66
N ARG A 128 -8.80 -2.37 6.19
CA ARG A 128 -7.68 -3.01 6.92
C ARG A 128 -6.52 -2.03 7.15
N VAL A 129 -6.16 -1.25 6.14
CA VAL A 129 -5.13 -0.20 6.27
C VAL A 129 -5.54 0.83 7.31
N GLN A 130 -6.79 1.32 7.26
CA GLN A 130 -7.30 2.30 8.22
C GLN A 130 -7.25 1.79 9.67
N ALA A 131 -7.67 0.53 9.88
CA ALA A 131 -7.61 -0.10 11.20
C ALA A 131 -6.17 -0.23 11.71
N ALA A 132 -5.22 -0.64 10.86
CA ALA A 132 -3.82 -0.78 11.22
C ALA A 132 -3.17 0.58 11.57
N ILE A 133 -3.46 1.63 10.79
CA ILE A 133 -3.01 3.00 11.08
C ILE A 133 -3.61 3.50 12.39
N GLY A 134 -4.89 3.21 12.66
CA GLY A 134 -5.52 3.50 13.94
C GLY A 134 -4.75 2.92 15.12
N GLY A 135 -4.20 1.71 14.98
CA GLY A 135 -3.34 1.08 16.00
C GLY A 135 -2.05 1.87 16.26
N VAL A 136 -1.36 2.33 15.18
CA VAL A 136 -0.14 3.16 15.33
C VAL A 136 -0.46 4.48 16.01
N LEU A 137 -1.54 5.15 15.59
CA LEU A 137 -1.95 6.43 16.20
C LEU A 137 -2.36 6.26 17.67
N ALA A 138 -3.06 5.17 18.03
CA ALA A 138 -3.42 4.89 19.42
C ALA A 138 -2.17 4.73 20.30
N GLN A 139 -1.17 3.98 19.84
CA GLN A 139 0.11 3.84 20.53
C GLN A 139 0.83 5.19 20.67
N ALA A 140 0.84 5.99 19.60
CA ALA A 140 1.51 7.29 19.60
C ALA A 140 0.82 8.31 20.54
N LYS A 141 -0.50 8.27 20.66
CA LYS A 141 -1.26 9.06 21.64
C LYS A 141 -0.95 8.64 23.07
N ASN A 142 -0.92 7.34 23.35
CA ASN A 142 -0.55 6.81 24.66
C ASN A 142 0.88 7.22 25.07
N GLY A 143 1.80 7.32 24.10
CA GLY A 143 3.15 7.80 24.27
C GLY A 143 3.30 9.33 24.28
N SER A 144 2.21 10.10 24.20
CA SER A 144 2.21 11.57 24.10
C SER A 144 3.04 12.12 22.93
N VAL A 145 3.15 11.36 21.86
CA VAL A 145 3.83 11.75 20.60
C VAL A 145 2.86 12.40 19.63
N VAL A 146 1.60 11.95 19.62
CA VAL A 146 0.49 12.51 18.84
C VAL A 146 -0.55 13.05 19.80
N ALA A 147 -1.12 14.21 19.49
CA ALA A 147 -2.18 14.82 20.28
C ALA A 147 -3.41 13.91 20.35
N GLY A 148 -4.05 13.85 21.53
CA GLY A 148 -5.13 12.91 21.79
C GLY A 148 -6.38 13.11 20.94
N ASP A 149 -6.60 14.33 20.46
CA ASP A 149 -7.72 14.76 19.63
C ASP A 149 -7.53 14.48 18.12
N VAL A 150 -6.31 14.21 17.64
CA VAL A 150 -6.05 13.88 16.24
C VAL A 150 -6.81 12.62 15.82
N THR A 151 -7.68 12.71 14.86
CA THR A 151 -8.43 11.56 14.33
C THR A 151 -7.64 10.83 13.22
N VAL A 152 -8.01 9.57 12.96
CA VAL A 152 -7.47 8.79 11.83
C VAL A 152 -7.78 9.48 10.51
N GLU A 153 -8.96 10.09 10.39
CA GLU A 153 -9.41 10.80 9.19
C GLU A 153 -8.54 12.03 8.91
N GLU A 154 -8.30 12.87 9.91
CA GLU A 154 -7.42 14.05 9.79
C GLU A 154 -6.00 13.64 9.40
N PHE A 155 -5.45 12.59 10.04
CA PHE A 155 -4.16 12.02 9.67
C PHE A 155 -4.13 11.62 8.19
N PHE A 156 -5.16 10.92 7.71
CA PHE A 156 -5.25 10.52 6.29
C PHE A 156 -5.33 11.72 5.35
N VAL A 157 -6.12 12.75 5.67
CA VAL A 157 -6.22 13.96 4.84
C VAL A 157 -4.86 14.61 4.67
N LEU A 158 -4.11 14.78 5.76
CA LEU A 158 -2.78 15.39 5.74
C LEU A 158 -1.79 14.57 4.91
N VAL A 159 -1.64 13.29 5.22
CA VAL A 159 -0.64 12.43 4.57
C VAL A 159 -0.99 12.18 3.10
N ARG A 160 -2.28 12.00 2.78
CA ARG A 160 -2.75 11.84 1.40
C ARG A 160 -2.50 13.10 0.58
N GLY A 161 -2.74 14.29 1.16
CA GLY A 161 -2.49 15.57 0.47
C GLY A 161 -1.02 15.73 0.09
N VAL A 162 -0.10 15.44 1.02
CA VAL A 162 1.35 15.50 0.74
C VAL A 162 1.76 14.40 -0.24
N GLY A 163 1.26 13.17 -0.09
CA GLY A 163 1.54 12.07 -1.00
C GLY A 163 1.07 12.35 -2.42
N GLN A 164 -0.10 12.98 -2.60
CA GLN A 164 -0.61 13.38 -3.91
C GLN A 164 0.23 14.49 -4.53
N ALA A 165 0.64 15.49 -3.74
CA ALA A 165 1.54 16.54 -4.20
C ALA A 165 2.90 15.94 -4.63
N ALA A 166 3.47 15.04 -3.85
CA ALA A 166 4.72 14.35 -4.17
C ALA A 166 4.63 13.50 -5.45
N ALA A 167 3.46 12.91 -5.73
CA ALA A 167 3.23 12.11 -6.93
C ALA A 167 3.11 12.97 -8.20
N THR A 168 2.64 14.22 -8.09
CA THR A 168 2.36 15.10 -9.24
C THR A 168 3.42 16.18 -9.46
N MET A 169 4.16 16.54 -8.41
CA MET A 169 5.23 17.55 -8.47
C MET A 169 6.57 16.90 -8.08
N PRO A 170 7.56 16.87 -8.98
CA PRO A 170 8.88 16.38 -8.63
C PRO A 170 9.45 17.16 -7.44
N ALA A 171 9.65 16.47 -6.32
CA ALA A 171 10.26 17.05 -5.13
C ALA A 171 11.56 16.31 -4.81
N ALA A 172 12.59 17.04 -4.39
CA ALA A 172 13.82 16.41 -3.94
C ALA A 172 13.56 15.56 -2.68
N PRO A 173 14.23 14.41 -2.49
CA PRO A 173 14.07 13.57 -1.30
C PRO A 173 14.17 14.36 0.02
N VAL A 174 15.11 15.29 0.12
CA VAL A 174 15.28 16.15 1.30
C VAL A 174 14.03 17.01 1.59
N THR A 175 13.26 17.37 0.57
CA THR A 175 12.02 18.12 0.73
C THR A 175 10.92 17.24 1.31
N LEU A 176 10.85 15.99 0.88
CA LEU A 176 9.89 15.00 1.39
C LEU A 176 10.21 14.63 2.84
N ASP A 177 11.48 14.41 3.19
CA ASP A 177 11.92 14.18 4.57
C ASP A 177 11.53 15.36 5.47
N ARG A 178 11.71 16.57 4.97
CA ARG A 178 11.31 17.78 5.71
C ARG A 178 9.80 17.89 5.86
N ALA A 179 9.01 17.50 4.86
CA ALA A 179 7.55 17.45 4.94
C ALA A 179 7.09 16.45 6.01
N VAL A 180 7.69 15.27 6.06
CA VAL A 180 7.44 14.27 7.12
C VAL A 180 7.70 14.87 8.51
N GLU A 181 8.83 15.55 8.70
CA GLU A 181 9.15 16.21 9.97
C GLU A 181 8.13 17.30 10.35
N ILE A 182 7.68 18.11 9.39
CA ILE A 182 6.68 19.16 9.62
C ILE A 182 5.35 18.53 10.06
N ILE A 183 4.92 17.45 9.39
CA ILE A 183 3.71 16.70 9.77
C ILE A 183 3.86 16.17 11.20
N CYS A 184 4.96 15.47 11.51
CA CYS A 184 5.20 14.94 12.86
C CYS A 184 5.13 16.01 13.95
N ARG A 185 5.69 17.19 13.70
CA ARG A 185 5.60 18.32 14.65
C ARG A 185 4.18 18.87 14.80
N GLY A 186 3.44 18.93 13.68
CA GLY A 186 2.05 19.41 13.69
C GLY A 186 1.09 18.45 14.40
N LEU A 187 1.41 17.16 14.43
CA LEU A 187 0.63 16.14 15.14
C LEU A 187 0.96 16.06 16.63
N ALA A 188 2.06 16.69 17.09
CA ALA A 188 2.47 16.63 18.49
C ALA A 188 1.48 17.41 19.40
N PRO A 189 1.34 17.01 20.67
CA PRO A 189 0.54 17.76 21.64
C PRO A 189 1.02 19.22 21.78
N ALA A 190 0.06 20.14 21.91
CA ALA A 190 0.39 21.52 22.27
C ALA A 190 1.13 21.55 23.61
N ARG A 191 2.23 22.34 23.68
CA ARG A 191 2.98 22.54 24.92
C ARG A 191 2.27 23.50 25.84
#